data_635f0e022c608d13eb4125be866fc616
#
_entry.id   635f0e022c608d13eb4125be866fc616
#
_cell.length_a   1.000
_cell.length_b   1.000
_cell.length_c   1.000
_cell.angle_alpha   90.00
_cell.angle_beta   90.00
_cell.angle_gamma   90.00
#
_symmetry.space_group_name_H-M   'P 1'
#
loop_
_entity.id
_entity.type
_entity.pdbx_description
1 polymer ?
#
loop_
_entity_poly.entity_id
_entity_poly.type
_entity_poly.pdbx_seq_one_letter_code
_entity_poly.pdbx_strand_id
1 'polypeptide(L)'
;MATKPVASIVLPYWNAERTLNRCLNSILNQTCRDWELIAVNDFSSDNSVKIIEGLQKIDSRIKSLHSPTKGIVEALNFGISSSASGIIIRMDSDDEMHPDRIRKQIEFLNANPDIGLVSSKVSYKLENSEDFSGKGYSLYVDWINGVLSNEEIKLHQFEESPFAHPSVAFRKVLIHQYGGYREGNFPEDYELWLRWLSKGVKMQKLNSNLIQWHDSKGRLSRTGVCYSEDAFQEVKALYLGKWLEQSGIKQKKISCWGLGKIAKRQIHHLSVNHVNISKFYEVDPRKVGNSYHVSPIYSINEIRKDKKEFILVLTGSRGAKEEIQKFLTGKGLSLGTDYLFIA
;
A
#
# COMPACT_ATOMS: atom_id res chain seq x y z
N MET A 1 -24.00 -27.56 -13.27
CA MET A 1 -23.70 -26.36 -12.46
C MET A 1 -22.57 -25.63 -13.13
N ALA A 2 -22.68 -24.32 -13.39
CA ALA A 2 -21.54 -23.57 -13.93
C ALA A 2 -20.39 -23.62 -12.91
N THR A 3 -19.19 -23.98 -13.37
CA THR A 3 -17.98 -23.98 -12.53
C THR A 3 -17.70 -22.55 -12.07
N LYS A 4 -17.34 -22.37 -10.79
CA LYS A 4 -16.92 -21.05 -10.29
C LYS A 4 -15.65 -20.62 -11.00
N PRO A 5 -15.52 -19.34 -11.42
CA PRO A 5 -14.27 -18.85 -12.01
C PRO A 5 -13.12 -18.95 -11.00
N VAL A 6 -11.89 -19.16 -11.50
CA VAL A 6 -10.70 -19.23 -10.63
C VAL A 6 -10.36 -17.88 -10.01
N ALA A 7 -10.77 -16.77 -10.64
CA ALA A 7 -10.56 -15.41 -10.15
C ALA A 7 -11.75 -14.49 -10.48
N SER A 8 -12.07 -13.57 -9.59
CA SER A 8 -12.95 -12.43 -9.86
C SER A 8 -12.12 -11.15 -9.91
N ILE A 9 -12.12 -10.49 -11.06
CA ILE A 9 -11.47 -9.18 -11.23
C ILE A 9 -12.47 -8.12 -10.78
N VAL A 10 -12.10 -7.31 -9.78
CA VAL A 10 -12.92 -6.19 -9.31
C VAL A 10 -12.35 -4.90 -9.88
N LEU A 11 -13.14 -4.23 -10.71
CA LEU A 11 -12.81 -3.03 -11.47
C LEU A 11 -13.80 -1.91 -11.14
N PRO A 12 -13.57 -1.10 -10.09
CA PRO A 12 -14.31 0.13 -9.93
C PRO A 12 -13.90 1.13 -11.01
N TYR A 13 -14.86 1.91 -11.53
CA TYR A 13 -14.56 2.95 -12.51
C TYR A 13 -15.44 4.19 -12.33
N TRP A 14 -14.85 5.35 -12.57
CA TRP A 14 -15.51 6.64 -12.54
C TRP A 14 -14.94 7.54 -13.65
N ASN A 15 -15.78 7.94 -14.59
CA ASN A 15 -15.40 8.80 -15.72
C ASN A 15 -14.12 8.35 -16.43
N ALA A 16 -14.06 7.08 -16.80
CA ALA A 16 -12.89 6.40 -17.33
C ALA A 16 -12.95 6.16 -18.86
N GLU A 17 -13.85 6.82 -19.62
CA GLU A 17 -14.05 6.52 -21.03
C GLU A 17 -12.77 6.55 -21.88
N ARG A 18 -11.79 7.37 -21.49
CA ARG A 18 -10.52 7.52 -22.23
C ARG A 18 -9.54 6.37 -22.01
N THR A 19 -9.60 5.70 -20.87
CA THR A 19 -8.63 4.68 -20.45
C THR A 19 -9.22 3.28 -20.45
N LEU A 20 -10.52 3.18 -20.25
CA LEU A 20 -11.25 1.94 -20.00
C LEU A 20 -11.07 0.89 -21.09
N ASN A 21 -11.07 1.28 -22.37
CA ASN A 21 -10.86 0.35 -23.49
C ASN A 21 -9.48 -0.32 -23.43
N ARG A 22 -8.43 0.42 -23.06
CA ARG A 22 -7.08 -0.10 -22.89
C ARG A 22 -7.05 -1.11 -21.73
N CYS A 23 -7.62 -0.77 -20.60
CA CYS A 23 -7.73 -1.65 -19.45
C CYS A 23 -8.47 -2.95 -19.80
N LEU A 24 -9.66 -2.85 -20.39
CA LEU A 24 -10.50 -3.99 -20.77
C LEU A 24 -9.80 -4.91 -21.79
N ASN A 25 -9.14 -4.36 -22.79
CA ASN A 25 -8.35 -5.14 -23.74
C ASN A 25 -7.27 -5.95 -23.04
N SER A 26 -6.60 -5.39 -22.02
CA SER A 26 -5.58 -6.11 -21.24
C SER A 26 -6.19 -7.27 -20.43
N ILE A 27 -7.42 -7.13 -19.95
CA ILE A 27 -8.17 -8.19 -19.24
C ILE A 27 -8.61 -9.28 -20.23
N LEU A 28 -9.16 -8.92 -21.37
CA LEU A 28 -9.62 -9.86 -22.40
C LEU A 28 -8.46 -10.70 -22.98
N ASN A 29 -7.25 -10.15 -23.00
CA ASN A 29 -6.05 -10.81 -23.52
C ASN A 29 -5.30 -11.66 -22.48
N GLN A 30 -5.89 -11.92 -21.29
CA GLN A 30 -5.25 -12.80 -20.30
C GLN A 30 -5.13 -14.25 -20.83
N THR A 31 -3.97 -14.88 -20.56
CA THR A 31 -3.71 -16.29 -20.93
C THR A 31 -4.58 -17.27 -20.16
N CYS A 32 -4.85 -16.99 -18.89
CA CYS A 32 -5.89 -17.68 -18.12
C CYS A 32 -7.26 -17.18 -18.60
N ARG A 33 -8.15 -18.08 -19.01
CA ARG A 33 -9.49 -17.73 -19.54
C ARG A 33 -10.62 -17.90 -18.53
N ASP A 34 -10.36 -18.56 -17.42
CA ASP A 34 -11.36 -18.86 -16.37
C ASP A 34 -11.40 -17.74 -15.31
N TRP A 35 -11.99 -16.63 -15.68
CA TRP A 35 -12.19 -15.46 -14.79
C TRP A 35 -13.56 -14.82 -15.03
N GLU A 36 -14.03 -14.05 -14.07
CA GLU A 36 -15.11 -13.08 -14.24
C GLU A 36 -14.61 -11.66 -13.99
N LEU A 37 -15.22 -10.68 -14.64
CA LEU A 37 -15.00 -9.26 -14.41
C LEU A 37 -16.25 -8.65 -13.75
N ILE A 38 -16.07 -8.09 -12.56
CA ILE A 38 -17.07 -7.32 -11.84
C ILE A 38 -16.70 -5.83 -12.01
N ALA A 39 -17.25 -5.20 -13.04
CA ALA A 39 -17.05 -3.79 -13.33
C ALA A 39 -18.10 -2.96 -12.57
N VAL A 40 -17.68 -2.13 -11.64
CA VAL A 40 -18.56 -1.36 -10.76
C VAL A 40 -18.49 0.12 -11.12
N ASN A 41 -19.57 0.66 -11.66
CA ASN A 41 -19.72 2.08 -11.93
C ASN A 41 -19.89 2.87 -10.64
N ASP A 42 -18.97 3.80 -10.38
CA ASP A 42 -19.03 4.74 -9.28
C ASP A 42 -19.60 6.10 -9.73
N PHE A 43 -20.84 6.10 -10.22
CA PHE A 43 -21.57 7.29 -10.67
C PHE A 43 -20.89 8.07 -11.81
N SER A 44 -20.42 7.37 -12.85
CA SER A 44 -19.88 8.00 -14.07
C SER A 44 -20.96 8.78 -14.81
N SER A 45 -20.57 9.93 -15.37
CA SER A 45 -21.39 10.79 -16.22
C SER A 45 -20.98 10.78 -17.70
N ASP A 46 -19.88 10.10 -18.03
CA ASP A 46 -19.34 9.93 -19.37
C ASP A 46 -19.83 8.62 -20.03
N ASN A 47 -19.22 8.19 -21.13
CA ASN A 47 -19.60 6.97 -21.83
C ASN A 47 -19.05 5.67 -21.22
N SER A 48 -18.40 5.69 -20.06
CA SER A 48 -17.82 4.50 -19.41
C SER A 48 -18.82 3.36 -19.25
N VAL A 49 -20.05 3.66 -18.81
CA VAL A 49 -21.11 2.66 -18.64
C VAL A 49 -21.45 1.96 -19.96
N LYS A 50 -21.61 2.73 -21.05
CA LYS A 50 -21.94 2.17 -22.38
C LYS A 50 -20.84 1.24 -22.90
N ILE A 51 -19.57 1.53 -22.59
CA ILE A 51 -18.42 0.70 -22.97
C ILE A 51 -18.52 -0.66 -22.27
N ILE A 52 -18.74 -0.70 -20.95
CA ILE A 52 -18.87 -1.95 -20.19
C ILE A 52 -20.10 -2.75 -20.63
N GLU A 53 -21.27 -2.11 -20.76
CA GLU A 53 -22.51 -2.76 -21.18
C GLU A 53 -22.40 -3.32 -22.61
N GLY A 54 -21.67 -2.63 -23.47
CA GLY A 54 -21.36 -3.13 -24.82
C GLY A 54 -20.59 -4.44 -24.80
N LEU A 55 -19.56 -4.53 -23.95
CA LEU A 55 -18.76 -5.75 -23.77
C LEU A 55 -19.54 -6.86 -23.07
N GLN A 56 -20.36 -6.55 -22.07
CA GLN A 56 -21.21 -7.52 -21.37
C GLN A 56 -22.15 -8.26 -22.32
N LYS A 57 -22.63 -7.61 -23.38
CA LYS A 57 -23.51 -8.24 -24.37
C LYS A 57 -22.83 -9.33 -25.21
N ILE A 58 -21.51 -9.28 -25.31
CA ILE A 58 -20.74 -10.20 -26.17
C ILE A 58 -19.86 -11.16 -25.35
N ASP A 59 -19.58 -10.87 -24.06
CA ASP A 59 -18.81 -11.73 -23.16
C ASP A 59 -19.53 -11.90 -21.82
N SER A 60 -20.09 -13.08 -21.58
CA SER A 60 -20.88 -13.40 -20.39
C SER A 60 -20.06 -13.43 -19.08
N ARG A 61 -18.73 -13.38 -19.17
CA ARG A 61 -17.85 -13.27 -18.00
C ARG A 61 -17.84 -11.87 -17.39
N ILE A 62 -18.36 -10.87 -18.12
CA ILE A 62 -18.37 -9.46 -17.71
C ILE A 62 -19.72 -9.13 -17.07
N LYS A 63 -19.67 -8.55 -15.87
CA LYS A 63 -20.84 -8.05 -15.14
C LYS A 63 -20.69 -6.55 -14.94
N SER A 64 -21.67 -5.79 -15.46
CA SER A 64 -21.79 -4.35 -15.22
C SER A 64 -22.67 -4.11 -14.02
N LEU A 65 -22.14 -3.48 -12.99
CA LEU A 65 -22.85 -3.15 -11.76
C LEU A 65 -22.77 -1.65 -11.48
N HIS A 66 -23.72 -1.13 -10.72
CA HIS A 66 -23.71 0.25 -10.24
C HIS A 66 -23.51 0.24 -8.72
N SER A 67 -22.58 1.04 -8.22
CA SER A 67 -22.35 1.21 -6.78
C SER A 67 -23.63 1.73 -6.11
N PRO A 68 -24.02 1.20 -4.95
CA PRO A 68 -25.18 1.70 -4.20
C PRO A 68 -25.02 3.16 -3.76
N THR A 69 -23.83 3.55 -3.38
CA THR A 69 -23.45 4.92 -3.00
C THR A 69 -22.15 5.31 -3.70
N LYS A 70 -21.94 6.63 -3.90
CA LYS A 70 -20.73 7.15 -4.51
C LYS A 70 -19.54 7.00 -3.56
N GLY A 71 -18.43 6.49 -4.09
CA GLY A 71 -17.15 6.37 -3.39
C GLY A 71 -16.42 5.08 -3.69
N ILE A 72 -15.10 5.18 -3.82
CA ILE A 72 -14.23 4.05 -4.17
C ILE A 72 -14.36 2.87 -3.19
N VAL A 73 -14.50 3.14 -1.91
CA VAL A 73 -14.63 2.13 -0.85
C VAL A 73 -15.89 1.30 -1.04
N GLU A 74 -17.03 1.96 -1.28
CA GLU A 74 -18.30 1.26 -1.53
C GLU A 74 -18.24 0.46 -2.82
N ALA A 75 -17.75 1.06 -3.91
CA ALA A 75 -17.61 0.38 -5.19
C ALA A 75 -16.74 -0.88 -5.10
N LEU A 76 -15.62 -0.82 -4.35
CA LEU A 76 -14.74 -1.97 -4.09
C LEU A 76 -15.45 -3.05 -3.27
N ASN A 77 -16.05 -2.70 -2.14
CA ASN A 77 -16.73 -3.65 -1.27
C ASN A 77 -17.93 -4.30 -1.97
N PHE A 78 -18.71 -3.54 -2.71
CA PHE A 78 -19.83 -4.04 -3.51
C PHE A 78 -19.36 -5.01 -4.59
N GLY A 79 -18.29 -4.67 -5.32
CA GLY A 79 -17.69 -5.55 -6.32
C GLY A 79 -17.17 -6.86 -5.72
N ILE A 80 -16.50 -6.81 -4.56
CA ILE A 80 -16.02 -7.98 -3.84
C ILE A 80 -17.20 -8.85 -3.36
N SER A 81 -18.24 -8.26 -2.80
CA SER A 81 -19.41 -9.00 -2.33
C SER A 81 -20.10 -9.76 -3.47
N SER A 82 -20.18 -9.13 -4.66
CA SER A 82 -20.80 -9.65 -5.89
C SER A 82 -19.94 -10.70 -6.62
N SER A 83 -18.72 -10.92 -6.19
CA SER A 83 -17.75 -11.84 -6.79
C SER A 83 -18.05 -13.29 -6.47
N ALA A 84 -17.95 -14.21 -7.45
CA ALA A 84 -18.19 -15.64 -7.28
C ALA A 84 -16.94 -16.42 -6.85
N SER A 85 -15.72 -15.95 -7.24
CA SER A 85 -14.48 -16.61 -6.91
C SER A 85 -14.05 -16.43 -5.46
N GLY A 86 -13.26 -17.38 -4.95
CA GLY A 86 -12.54 -17.27 -3.68
C GLY A 86 -11.28 -16.41 -3.76
N ILE A 87 -10.87 -15.99 -4.96
CA ILE A 87 -9.70 -15.11 -5.17
C ILE A 87 -10.17 -13.85 -5.90
N ILE A 88 -9.84 -12.71 -5.31
CA ILE A 88 -10.12 -11.37 -5.85
C ILE A 88 -8.84 -10.83 -6.48
N ILE A 89 -8.94 -10.31 -7.69
CA ILE A 89 -7.90 -9.55 -8.39
C ILE A 89 -8.38 -8.10 -8.48
N ARG A 90 -7.62 -7.18 -7.93
CA ARG A 90 -7.93 -5.76 -7.99
C ARG A 90 -7.41 -5.18 -9.30
N MET A 91 -8.16 -4.26 -9.93
CA MET A 91 -7.73 -3.56 -11.14
C MET A 91 -8.24 -2.12 -11.15
N ASP A 92 -7.37 -1.18 -11.60
CA ASP A 92 -7.75 0.20 -11.90
C ASP A 92 -8.18 0.34 -13.37
N SER A 93 -9.12 1.22 -13.63
CA SER A 93 -9.67 1.46 -14.98
C SER A 93 -8.74 2.24 -15.91
N ASP A 94 -7.62 2.75 -15.37
CA ASP A 94 -6.58 3.48 -16.11
C ASP A 94 -5.29 2.67 -16.33
N ASP A 95 -5.20 1.45 -15.78
CA ASP A 95 -4.01 0.60 -15.84
C ASP A 95 -4.15 -0.57 -16.83
N GLU A 96 -3.04 -1.29 -17.09
CA GLU A 96 -3.00 -2.46 -17.97
C GLU A 96 -2.42 -3.68 -17.25
N MET A 97 -3.04 -4.84 -17.45
CA MET A 97 -2.52 -6.14 -16.97
C MET A 97 -1.55 -6.74 -18.00
N HIS A 98 -0.44 -7.32 -17.53
CA HIS A 98 0.35 -8.23 -18.35
C HIS A 98 -0.48 -9.51 -18.67
N PRO A 99 -0.37 -10.12 -19.86
CA PRO A 99 -1.18 -11.28 -20.27
C PRO A 99 -1.15 -12.47 -19.29
N ASP A 100 -0.05 -12.67 -18.59
CA ASP A 100 0.12 -13.77 -17.63
C ASP A 100 -0.25 -13.44 -16.18
N ARG A 101 -0.82 -12.27 -15.91
CA ARG A 101 -1.03 -11.83 -14.54
C ARG A 101 -1.94 -12.78 -13.76
N ILE A 102 -3.12 -13.06 -14.28
CA ILE A 102 -4.09 -13.94 -13.60
C ILE A 102 -3.45 -15.30 -13.35
N ARG A 103 -2.90 -15.92 -14.38
CA ARG A 103 -2.26 -17.24 -14.28
C ARG A 103 -1.22 -17.27 -13.18
N LYS A 104 -0.23 -16.37 -13.22
CA LYS A 104 0.89 -16.35 -12.25
C LYS A 104 0.44 -16.10 -10.82
N GLN A 105 -0.52 -15.19 -10.59
CA GLN A 105 -1.02 -14.90 -9.24
C GLN A 105 -1.85 -16.06 -8.68
N ILE A 106 -2.67 -16.72 -9.50
CA ILE A 106 -3.45 -17.90 -9.10
C ILE A 106 -2.54 -19.10 -8.80
N GLU A 107 -1.60 -19.40 -9.70
CA GLU A 107 -0.62 -20.48 -9.49
C GLU A 107 0.16 -20.26 -8.18
N PHE A 108 0.60 -19.03 -7.93
CA PHE A 108 1.32 -18.70 -6.70
C PHE A 108 0.46 -18.90 -5.45
N LEU A 109 -0.76 -18.35 -5.43
CA LEU A 109 -1.65 -18.51 -4.27
C LEU A 109 -2.02 -19.98 -4.04
N ASN A 110 -2.21 -20.77 -5.09
CA ASN A 110 -2.51 -22.21 -4.96
C ASN A 110 -1.32 -23.00 -4.39
N ALA A 111 -0.10 -22.65 -4.80
CA ALA A 111 1.12 -23.27 -4.28
C ALA A 111 1.48 -22.83 -2.85
N ASN A 112 0.95 -21.69 -2.38
CA ASN A 112 1.27 -21.10 -1.07
C ASN A 112 -0.03 -20.81 -0.28
N PRO A 113 -0.67 -21.84 0.31
CA PRO A 113 -1.98 -21.70 0.96
C PRO A 113 -1.97 -20.77 2.20
N ASP A 114 -0.82 -20.55 2.81
CA ASP A 114 -0.59 -19.68 3.96
C ASP A 114 -0.43 -18.20 3.57
N ILE A 115 -0.22 -17.89 2.29
CA ILE A 115 -0.20 -16.51 1.78
C ILE A 115 -1.63 -16.03 1.52
N GLY A 116 -1.99 -14.93 2.16
CA GLY A 116 -3.32 -14.32 2.03
C GLY A 116 -3.45 -13.34 0.87
N LEU A 117 -2.37 -12.63 0.57
CA LEU A 117 -2.28 -11.64 -0.50
C LEU A 117 -1.00 -11.82 -1.29
N VAL A 118 -1.10 -11.82 -2.61
CA VAL A 118 0.04 -11.72 -3.52
C VAL A 118 -0.09 -10.47 -4.38
N SER A 119 1.00 -9.72 -4.51
CA SER A 119 1.14 -8.60 -5.44
C SER A 119 2.14 -8.96 -6.53
N SER A 120 2.46 -8.00 -7.38
CA SER A 120 3.53 -8.10 -8.38
C SER A 120 4.32 -6.80 -8.44
N LYS A 121 5.50 -6.83 -9.07
CA LYS A 121 6.14 -5.61 -9.55
C LYS A 121 5.24 -4.89 -10.56
N VAL A 122 5.45 -3.60 -10.68
CA VAL A 122 4.75 -2.75 -11.63
C VAL A 122 5.75 -2.00 -12.51
N SER A 123 5.38 -1.78 -13.77
CA SER A 123 6.10 -0.87 -14.67
C SER A 123 5.40 0.49 -14.63
N TYR A 124 6.15 1.54 -14.39
CA TYR A 124 5.62 2.90 -14.33
C TYR A 124 5.57 3.54 -15.72
N LYS A 125 4.45 4.17 -16.05
CA LYS A 125 4.29 4.93 -17.28
C LYS A 125 3.61 6.26 -17.00
N LEU A 126 4.32 7.34 -17.28
CA LEU A 126 3.76 8.68 -17.20
C LEU A 126 2.94 8.96 -18.46
N GLU A 127 1.68 9.36 -18.30
CA GLU A 127 0.83 9.82 -19.40
C GLU A 127 1.02 11.32 -19.63
N ASN A 128 1.36 11.67 -20.86
CA ASN A 128 1.53 13.01 -21.45
C ASN A 128 1.42 14.19 -20.47
N SER A 129 2.57 14.79 -20.11
CA SER A 129 2.57 16.13 -19.58
C SER A 129 3.94 16.77 -19.73
N GLU A 130 4.03 17.79 -20.55
CA GLU A 130 5.23 18.64 -20.68
C GLU A 130 5.60 19.30 -19.34
N ASP A 131 4.64 19.51 -18.43
CA ASP A 131 4.80 20.19 -17.13
C ASP A 131 4.79 19.27 -15.90
N PHE A 132 4.86 17.95 -16.06
CA PHE A 132 4.71 17.02 -14.95
C PHE A 132 5.80 15.95 -14.93
N SER A 133 6.70 16.04 -13.97
CA SER A 133 7.91 15.19 -13.96
C SER A 133 7.71 13.73 -13.51
N GLY A 134 6.60 13.41 -12.83
CA GLY A 134 6.35 12.07 -12.28
C GLY A 134 7.46 11.49 -11.38
N LYS A 135 8.55 12.24 -11.17
CA LYS A 135 9.81 11.76 -10.58
C LYS A 135 9.64 11.15 -9.17
N GLY A 136 8.71 11.69 -8.37
CA GLY A 136 8.43 11.17 -7.03
C GLY A 136 7.82 9.77 -7.10
N TYR A 137 6.86 9.56 -8.00
CA TYR A 137 6.23 8.26 -8.21
C TYR A 137 7.17 7.22 -8.83
N SER A 138 8.04 7.61 -9.76
CA SER A 138 9.06 6.69 -10.28
C SER A 138 9.94 6.12 -9.17
N LEU A 139 10.40 6.98 -8.25
CA LEU A 139 11.20 6.54 -7.09
C LEU A 139 10.41 5.67 -6.12
N TYR A 140 9.13 5.97 -5.91
CA TYR A 140 8.25 5.11 -5.13
C TYR A 140 8.08 3.73 -5.78
N VAL A 141 7.90 3.68 -7.10
CA VAL A 141 7.81 2.42 -7.85
C VAL A 141 9.09 1.60 -7.75
N ASP A 142 10.25 2.24 -7.86
CA ASP A 142 11.55 1.56 -7.70
C ASP A 142 11.64 0.94 -6.28
N TRP A 143 11.23 1.68 -5.26
CA TRP A 143 11.23 1.21 -3.89
C TRP A 143 10.25 0.05 -3.67
N ILE A 144 8.97 0.17 -4.07
CA ILE A 144 8.01 -0.92 -3.88
C ILE A 144 8.41 -2.18 -4.65
N ASN A 145 9.04 -2.03 -5.81
CA ASN A 145 9.53 -3.15 -6.61
C ASN A 145 10.72 -3.88 -5.97
N GLY A 146 11.39 -3.26 -5.01
CA GLY A 146 12.46 -3.86 -4.21
C GLY A 146 11.97 -4.64 -2.98
N VAL A 147 10.74 -4.36 -2.50
CA VAL A 147 10.14 -5.00 -1.30
C VAL A 147 9.31 -6.20 -1.75
N LEU A 148 9.82 -7.41 -1.67
CA LEU A 148 9.22 -8.61 -2.27
C LEU A 148 8.70 -9.63 -1.26
N SER A 149 9.51 -10.02 -0.28
CA SER A 149 9.19 -11.06 0.69
C SER A 149 8.22 -10.58 1.77
N ASN A 150 7.55 -11.51 2.42
CA ASN A 150 6.68 -11.22 3.56
C ASN A 150 7.44 -10.52 4.71
N GLU A 151 8.68 -10.90 4.93
CA GLU A 151 9.55 -10.31 5.95
C GLU A 151 9.91 -8.87 5.60
N GLU A 152 10.30 -8.59 4.37
CA GLU A 152 10.57 -7.22 3.89
C GLU A 152 9.31 -6.35 3.97
N ILE A 153 8.15 -6.85 3.53
CA ILE A 153 6.87 -6.13 3.62
C ILE A 153 6.56 -5.75 5.07
N LYS A 154 6.76 -6.66 6.04
CA LYS A 154 6.58 -6.37 7.47
C LYS A 154 7.56 -5.33 8.00
N LEU A 155 8.81 -5.37 7.56
CA LEU A 155 9.84 -4.42 8.00
C LEU A 155 9.61 -3.02 7.43
N HIS A 156 9.09 -2.93 6.21
CA HIS A 156 8.95 -1.68 5.49
C HIS A 156 7.51 -1.12 5.47
N GLN A 157 6.55 -1.80 6.11
CA GLN A 157 5.14 -1.42 6.11
C GLN A 157 4.82 -0.03 6.64
N PHE A 158 5.70 0.55 7.45
CA PHE A 158 5.54 1.87 8.05
C PHE A 158 6.38 2.96 7.37
N GLU A 159 7.10 2.64 6.31
CA GLU A 159 7.78 3.65 5.48
C GLU A 159 6.79 4.25 4.49
N GLU A 160 6.26 3.41 3.59
CA GLU A 160 5.26 3.74 2.58
C GLU A 160 4.32 2.55 2.35
N SER A 161 3.23 2.74 1.59
CA SER A 161 2.39 1.61 1.17
C SER A 161 3.22 0.63 0.35
N PRO A 162 3.31 -0.65 0.75
CA PRO A 162 4.20 -1.61 0.09
C PRO A 162 3.68 -2.10 -1.26
N PHE A 163 2.45 -1.73 -1.67
CA PHE A 163 1.82 -2.22 -2.89
C PHE A 163 1.24 -1.08 -3.73
N ALA A 164 1.39 -1.17 -5.04
CA ALA A 164 0.50 -0.49 -5.96
C ALA A 164 -0.86 -1.19 -5.92
N HIS A 165 -1.94 -0.47 -5.60
CA HIS A 165 -3.26 -1.05 -5.38
C HIS A 165 -3.74 -1.95 -6.55
N PRO A 166 -3.59 -1.58 -7.84
CA PRO A 166 -4.01 -2.43 -8.95
C PRO A 166 -3.20 -3.72 -9.11
N SER A 167 -2.10 -3.91 -8.39
CA SER A 167 -1.22 -5.08 -8.54
C SER A 167 -1.60 -6.28 -7.67
N VAL A 168 -2.56 -6.12 -6.74
CA VAL A 168 -2.83 -7.16 -5.73
C VAL A 168 -3.87 -8.18 -6.19
N ALA A 169 -3.67 -9.43 -5.72
CA ALA A 169 -4.67 -10.48 -5.68
C ALA A 169 -4.70 -11.08 -4.29
N PHE A 170 -5.89 -11.37 -3.75
CA PHE A 170 -6.02 -11.85 -2.38
C PHE A 170 -7.17 -12.84 -2.22
N ARG A 171 -7.12 -13.62 -1.14
CA ARG A 171 -8.18 -14.55 -0.79
C ARG A 171 -9.39 -13.80 -0.25
N LYS A 172 -10.56 -14.00 -0.86
CA LYS A 172 -11.83 -13.35 -0.46
C LYS A 172 -12.17 -13.60 1.01
N VAL A 173 -11.77 -14.72 1.58
CA VAL A 173 -12.00 -15.07 2.98
C VAL A 173 -11.42 -14.03 3.95
N LEU A 174 -10.37 -13.30 3.59
CA LEU A 174 -9.80 -12.24 4.42
C LEU A 174 -10.78 -11.09 4.67
N ILE A 175 -11.64 -10.79 3.69
CA ILE A 175 -12.72 -9.79 3.84
C ILE A 175 -13.69 -10.21 4.94
N HIS A 176 -14.06 -11.50 4.99
CA HIS A 176 -14.97 -12.02 6.03
C HIS A 176 -14.29 -12.08 7.40
N GLN A 177 -13.01 -12.42 7.46
CA GLN A 177 -12.28 -12.58 8.73
C GLN A 177 -11.83 -11.26 9.34
N TYR A 178 -11.40 -10.30 8.51
CA TYR A 178 -10.72 -9.09 8.98
C TYR A 178 -11.35 -7.78 8.47
N GLY A 179 -12.46 -7.89 7.75
CA GLY A 179 -13.18 -6.77 7.14
C GLY A 179 -12.61 -6.32 5.81
N GLY A 180 -13.47 -5.72 4.99
CA GLY A 180 -13.14 -5.12 3.69
C GLY A 180 -12.53 -3.71 3.81
N TYR A 181 -12.58 -2.97 2.72
CA TYR A 181 -12.16 -1.56 2.70
C TYR A 181 -13.00 -0.72 3.65
N ARG A 182 -12.39 0.28 4.26
CA ARG A 182 -13.03 1.19 5.21
C ARG A 182 -12.99 2.62 4.72
N GLU A 183 -14.07 3.34 4.94
CA GLU A 183 -14.09 4.79 4.80
C GLU A 183 -13.38 5.45 5.97
N GLY A 184 -12.70 6.56 5.67
CA GLY A 184 -12.00 7.36 6.66
C GLY A 184 -11.14 8.44 6.01
N ASN A 185 -10.53 9.26 6.83
CA ASN A 185 -9.55 10.24 6.36
C ASN A 185 -8.16 9.60 6.24
N PHE A 186 -8.09 8.52 5.48
CA PHE A 186 -6.85 7.76 5.21
C PHE A 186 -6.97 7.04 3.85
N PRO A 187 -5.83 6.67 3.22
CA PRO A 187 -5.85 5.83 2.03
C PRO A 187 -6.44 4.45 2.36
N GLU A 188 -7.54 4.10 1.68
CA GLU A 188 -8.33 2.90 1.96
C GLU A 188 -7.57 1.59 1.75
N ASP A 189 -6.67 1.59 0.78
CA ASP A 189 -5.82 0.45 0.45
C ASP A 189 -4.71 0.26 1.49
N TYR A 190 -4.02 1.35 1.87
CA TYR A 190 -2.95 1.28 2.86
C TYR A 190 -3.47 0.89 4.24
N GLU A 191 -4.64 1.43 4.65
CA GLU A 191 -5.31 1.00 5.89
C GLU A 191 -5.60 -0.50 5.86
N LEU A 192 -6.12 -1.01 4.74
CA LEU A 192 -6.43 -2.43 4.57
C LEU A 192 -5.18 -3.30 4.75
N TRP A 193 -4.05 -2.92 4.12
CA TRP A 193 -2.81 -3.68 4.24
C TRP A 193 -2.26 -3.66 5.66
N LEU A 194 -2.19 -2.50 6.31
CA LEU A 194 -1.73 -2.37 7.69
C LEU A 194 -2.61 -3.17 8.66
N ARG A 195 -3.92 -3.12 8.47
CA ARG A 195 -4.87 -3.89 9.28
C ARG A 195 -4.66 -5.40 9.12
N TRP A 196 -4.54 -5.90 7.91
CA TRP A 196 -4.33 -7.33 7.67
C TRP A 196 -2.96 -7.79 8.15
N LEU A 197 -1.90 -7.00 7.96
CA LEU A 197 -0.57 -7.27 8.52
C LEU A 197 -0.61 -7.35 10.06
N SER A 198 -1.36 -6.45 10.72
CA SER A 198 -1.55 -6.47 12.18
C SER A 198 -2.31 -7.71 12.68
N LYS A 199 -3.04 -8.40 11.81
CA LYS A 199 -3.72 -9.68 12.07
C LYS A 199 -2.89 -10.90 11.68
N GLY A 200 -1.64 -10.70 11.27
CA GLY A 200 -0.74 -11.78 10.91
C GLY A 200 -0.92 -12.33 9.50
N VAL A 201 -1.70 -11.66 8.63
CA VAL A 201 -1.84 -12.07 7.23
C VAL A 201 -0.48 -12.00 6.56
N LYS A 202 -0.06 -13.12 5.97
CA LYS A 202 1.16 -13.18 5.17
C LYS A 202 0.89 -12.60 3.77
N MET A 203 1.77 -11.72 3.34
CA MET A 203 1.71 -11.06 2.04
C MET A 203 3.04 -11.20 1.32
N GLN A 204 3.00 -11.36 0.01
CA GLN A 204 4.21 -11.51 -0.81
C GLN A 204 4.05 -10.84 -2.16
N LYS A 205 5.16 -10.54 -2.82
CA LYS A 205 5.19 -9.97 -4.16
C LYS A 205 5.95 -10.86 -5.12
N LEU A 206 5.37 -11.09 -6.29
CA LEU A 206 6.03 -11.77 -7.40
C LEU A 206 7.12 -10.88 -8.00
N ASN A 207 8.28 -11.45 -8.24
CA ASN A 207 9.39 -10.77 -8.93
C ASN A 207 9.14 -10.74 -10.45
N SER A 208 7.99 -10.19 -10.86
CA SER A 208 7.58 -10.06 -12.26
C SER A 208 6.74 -8.80 -12.42
N ASN A 209 6.98 -8.02 -13.47
CA ASN A 209 6.15 -6.87 -13.83
C ASN A 209 4.85 -7.37 -14.46
N LEU A 210 3.75 -7.32 -13.71
CA LEU A 210 2.45 -7.82 -14.16
C LEU A 210 1.39 -6.72 -14.32
N ILE A 211 1.75 -5.49 -14.02
CA ILE A 211 0.93 -4.28 -14.22
C ILE A 211 1.78 -3.20 -14.88
N GLN A 212 1.23 -2.56 -15.89
CA GLN A 212 1.67 -1.26 -16.34
C GLN A 212 0.83 -0.19 -15.62
N TRP A 213 1.47 0.51 -14.70
CA TRP A 213 0.85 1.52 -13.85
C TRP A 213 0.96 2.88 -14.52
N HIS A 214 -0.18 3.40 -14.98
CA HIS A 214 -0.26 4.68 -15.66
C HIS A 214 -0.47 5.81 -14.66
N ASP A 215 0.32 6.87 -14.78
CA ASP A 215 0.24 8.03 -13.91
C ASP A 215 -0.22 9.26 -14.68
N SER A 216 -1.21 9.96 -14.15
CA SER A 216 -1.76 11.19 -14.71
C SER A 216 -2.02 12.23 -13.61
N LYS A 217 -2.13 13.51 -13.98
CA LYS A 217 -2.43 14.61 -13.03
C LYS A 217 -3.77 14.42 -12.29
N GLY A 218 -4.72 13.77 -12.91
CA GLY A 218 -6.09 13.61 -12.40
C GLY A 218 -6.33 12.40 -11.51
N ARG A 219 -5.30 11.61 -11.17
CA ARG A 219 -5.48 10.43 -10.31
C ARG A 219 -6.02 10.80 -8.94
N LEU A 220 -6.91 9.96 -8.43
CA LEU A 220 -7.53 10.11 -7.10
C LEU A 220 -6.47 10.22 -5.99
N SER A 221 -5.41 9.43 -6.07
CA SER A 221 -4.28 9.47 -5.12
C SER A 221 -3.49 10.80 -5.09
N ARG A 222 -3.73 11.71 -6.06
CA ARG A 222 -3.11 13.04 -6.11
C ARG A 222 -4.06 14.15 -5.67
N THR A 223 -5.35 13.94 -5.81
CA THR A 223 -6.37 14.99 -5.63
C THR A 223 -7.25 14.78 -4.40
N GLY A 224 -7.34 13.56 -3.92
CA GLY A 224 -8.19 13.22 -2.77
C GLY A 224 -7.55 13.59 -1.43
N VAL A 225 -8.33 14.21 -0.54
CA VAL A 225 -7.88 14.62 0.80
C VAL A 225 -7.39 13.44 1.65
N CYS A 226 -8.03 12.27 1.51
CA CYS A 226 -7.65 11.03 2.19
C CYS A 226 -6.27 10.48 1.74
N TYR A 227 -5.70 11.00 0.65
CA TYR A 227 -4.34 10.68 0.20
C TYR A 227 -3.32 11.78 0.50
N SER A 228 -3.66 12.73 1.36
CA SER A 228 -2.70 13.73 1.83
C SER A 228 -1.59 13.09 2.66
N GLU A 229 -0.41 13.73 2.69
CA GLU A 229 0.71 13.27 3.53
C GLU A 229 0.29 13.08 5.00
N ASP A 230 -0.58 13.95 5.51
CA ASP A 230 -1.07 13.90 6.88
C ASP A 230 -1.95 12.66 7.12
N ALA A 231 -2.85 12.34 6.19
CA ALA A 231 -3.70 11.16 6.24
C ALA A 231 -2.89 9.84 6.25
N PHE A 232 -1.81 9.78 5.44
CA PHE A 232 -0.86 8.66 5.50
C PHE A 232 -0.16 8.56 6.86
N GLN A 233 0.28 9.69 7.44
CA GLN A 233 0.97 9.70 8.73
C GLN A 233 0.05 9.28 9.88
N GLU A 234 -1.21 9.69 9.84
CA GLU A 234 -2.22 9.35 10.85
C GLU A 234 -2.46 7.83 10.90
N VAL A 235 -2.79 7.21 9.75
CA VAL A 235 -3.05 5.77 9.69
C VAL A 235 -1.80 4.95 10.02
N LYS A 236 -0.64 5.39 9.57
CA LYS A 236 0.67 4.80 9.87
C LYS A 236 0.92 4.78 11.38
N ALA A 237 0.74 5.92 12.07
CA ALA A 237 0.96 6.03 13.51
C ALA A 237 0.00 5.14 14.32
N LEU A 238 -1.26 5.04 13.91
CA LEU A 238 -2.25 4.16 14.53
C LEU A 238 -1.80 2.69 14.51
N TYR A 239 -1.37 2.19 13.34
CA TYR A 239 -0.96 0.79 13.22
C TYR A 239 0.45 0.53 13.76
N LEU A 240 1.35 1.51 13.74
CA LEU A 240 2.64 1.42 14.41
C LEU A 240 2.48 1.29 15.93
N GLY A 241 1.58 2.08 16.55
CA GLY A 241 1.26 1.95 17.97
C GLY A 241 0.81 0.52 18.32
N LYS A 242 -0.12 -0.03 17.55
CA LYS A 242 -0.57 -1.43 17.71
C LYS A 242 0.55 -2.45 17.52
N TRP A 243 1.40 -2.24 16.52
CA TRP A 243 2.53 -3.12 16.26
C TRP A 243 3.55 -3.11 17.42
N LEU A 244 3.88 -1.93 17.96
CA LEU A 244 4.76 -1.80 19.13
C LEU A 244 4.21 -2.56 20.34
N GLU A 245 2.91 -2.54 20.56
CA GLU A 245 2.25 -3.29 21.63
C GLU A 245 2.36 -4.81 21.40
N GLN A 246 1.98 -5.28 20.23
CA GLN A 246 1.94 -6.70 19.88
C GLN A 246 3.33 -7.35 19.83
N SER A 247 4.35 -6.60 19.44
CA SER A 247 5.75 -7.07 19.38
C SER A 247 6.47 -7.07 20.74
N GLY A 248 5.82 -6.60 21.80
CA GLY A 248 6.47 -6.41 23.13
C GLY A 248 7.47 -5.27 23.17
N ILE A 249 7.65 -4.52 22.09
CA ILE A 249 8.58 -3.39 22.00
C ILE A 249 8.12 -2.21 22.86
N LYS A 250 6.80 -2.10 23.13
CA LYS A 250 6.26 -1.05 24.01
C LYS A 250 6.87 -1.03 25.42
N GLN A 251 7.44 -2.15 25.86
CA GLN A 251 8.17 -2.22 27.15
C GLN A 251 9.56 -1.58 27.07
N LYS A 252 10.07 -1.35 25.87
CA LYS A 252 11.32 -0.64 25.65
C LYS A 252 11.10 0.89 25.65
N LYS A 253 12.16 1.64 25.93
CA LYS A 253 12.18 3.09 25.73
C LYS A 253 12.19 3.36 24.23
N ILE A 254 11.19 4.09 23.73
CA ILE A 254 11.13 4.50 22.32
C ILE A 254 11.95 5.79 22.17
N SER A 255 12.88 5.75 21.25
CA SER A 255 13.69 6.91 20.84
C SER A 255 13.44 7.21 19.38
N CYS A 256 13.63 8.45 18.95
CA CYS A 256 13.49 8.82 17.54
C CYS A 256 14.78 9.41 16.99
N TRP A 257 15.13 9.03 15.77
CA TRP A 257 16.20 9.66 15.00
C TRP A 257 15.59 10.64 13.99
N GLY A 258 15.92 11.93 14.15
CA GLY A 258 15.52 13.02 13.28
C GLY A 258 14.43 13.92 13.87
N LEU A 259 14.64 15.23 13.73
CA LEU A 259 13.75 16.31 14.18
C LEU A 259 13.55 17.36 13.08
N GLY A 260 13.43 16.89 11.81
CA GLY A 260 13.04 17.73 10.68
C GLY A 260 11.56 18.10 10.71
N LYS A 261 11.11 18.93 9.75
CA LYS A 261 9.71 19.39 9.67
C LYS A 261 8.73 18.23 9.56
N ILE A 262 9.01 17.25 8.70
CA ILE A 262 8.19 16.06 8.51
C ILE A 262 8.19 15.20 9.78
N ALA A 263 9.37 14.95 10.37
CA ALA A 263 9.50 14.18 11.59
C ALA A 263 8.66 14.75 12.74
N LYS A 264 8.62 16.08 12.90
CA LYS A 264 7.81 16.71 13.95
C LYS A 264 6.31 16.46 13.78
N ARG A 265 5.81 16.39 12.53
CA ARG A 265 4.42 16.04 12.23
C ARG A 265 4.14 14.57 12.57
N GLN A 266 5.04 13.67 12.20
CA GLN A 266 4.95 12.24 12.56
C GLN A 266 4.95 12.04 14.08
N ILE A 267 5.82 12.74 14.81
CA ILE A 267 5.89 12.70 16.28
C ILE A 267 4.56 13.11 16.90
N HIS A 268 3.87 14.12 16.34
CA HIS A 268 2.54 14.50 16.81
C HIS A 268 1.55 13.33 16.68
N HIS A 269 1.44 12.70 15.50
CA HIS A 269 0.56 11.53 15.32
C HIS A 269 0.94 10.35 16.20
N LEU A 270 2.25 10.10 16.41
CA LEU A 270 2.70 9.07 17.34
C LEU A 270 2.25 9.34 18.78
N SER A 271 2.35 10.59 19.23
CA SER A 271 1.90 11.01 20.57
C SER A 271 0.39 10.82 20.74
N VAL A 272 -0.42 11.18 19.75
CA VAL A 272 -1.89 10.96 19.75
C VAL A 272 -2.21 9.46 19.87
N ASN A 273 -1.38 8.59 19.30
CA ASN A 273 -1.52 7.14 19.39
C ASN A 273 -0.74 6.51 20.56
N HIS A 274 -0.47 7.29 21.61
CA HIS A 274 0.13 6.85 22.88
C HIS A 274 1.55 6.24 22.74
N VAL A 275 2.28 6.61 21.68
CA VAL A 275 3.70 6.28 21.53
C VAL A 275 4.54 7.37 22.21
N ASN A 276 5.01 7.07 23.43
CA ASN A 276 5.82 8.02 24.21
C ASN A 276 7.29 7.97 23.80
N ILE A 277 7.81 9.08 23.29
CA ILE A 277 9.20 9.20 22.86
C ILE A 277 10.04 9.70 24.04
N SER A 278 11.01 8.90 24.47
CA SER A 278 11.83 9.18 25.65
C SER A 278 13.01 10.12 25.37
N LYS A 279 13.53 10.11 24.14
CA LYS A 279 14.64 10.95 23.69
C LYS A 279 14.72 11.01 22.17
N PHE A 280 15.49 11.96 21.68
CA PHE A 280 15.77 12.14 20.25
C PHE A 280 17.26 12.00 19.98
N TYR A 281 17.60 11.53 18.77
CA TYR A 281 18.93 11.55 18.20
C TYR A 281 18.97 12.47 16.99
N GLU A 282 19.99 13.33 16.90
CA GLU A 282 20.10 14.34 15.87
C GLU A 282 21.53 14.47 15.36
N VAL A 283 21.69 14.76 14.08
CA VAL A 283 22.97 15.01 13.42
C VAL A 283 23.40 16.48 13.53
N ASP A 284 22.44 17.41 13.63
CA ASP A 284 22.70 18.84 13.74
C ASP A 284 23.19 19.20 15.15
N PRO A 285 24.49 19.59 15.32
CA PRO A 285 25.05 19.88 16.62
C PRO A 285 24.37 21.04 17.35
N ARG A 286 23.69 21.94 16.63
CA ARG A 286 22.96 23.09 17.21
C ARG A 286 21.71 22.64 17.99
N LYS A 287 21.19 21.46 17.72
CA LYS A 287 20.03 20.88 18.39
C LYS A 287 20.43 20.00 19.56
N VAL A 288 21.61 19.40 19.51
CA VAL A 288 22.13 18.51 20.56
C VAL A 288 22.31 19.27 21.88
N GLY A 289 21.96 18.63 23.00
CA GLY A 289 21.97 19.23 24.32
C GLY A 289 20.72 20.05 24.68
N ASN A 290 19.82 20.26 23.70
CA ASN A 290 18.51 20.85 23.94
C ASN A 290 17.46 19.77 24.21
N SER A 291 16.19 20.16 24.29
CA SER A 291 15.05 19.26 24.38
C SER A 291 14.00 19.62 23.31
N TYR A 292 13.22 18.61 22.90
CA TYR A 292 12.00 18.81 22.12
C TYR A 292 10.83 18.32 22.97
N HIS A 293 9.90 19.23 23.28
CA HIS A 293 8.99 19.07 24.41
C HIS A 293 9.78 18.74 25.69
N VAL A 294 9.50 17.62 26.36
CA VAL A 294 10.17 17.20 27.59
C VAL A 294 11.31 16.21 27.35
N SER A 295 11.55 15.81 26.10
CA SER A 295 12.49 14.75 25.77
C SER A 295 13.83 15.33 25.29
N PRO A 296 14.97 14.88 25.86
CA PRO A 296 16.29 15.39 25.53
C PRO A 296 16.75 14.97 24.14
N ILE A 297 17.59 15.78 23.52
CA ILE A 297 18.19 15.56 22.21
C ILE A 297 19.68 15.23 22.38
N TYR A 298 20.06 14.04 21.92
CA TYR A 298 21.43 13.53 21.97
C TYR A 298 22.06 13.52 20.57
N SER A 299 23.38 13.48 20.52
CA SER A 299 24.09 13.22 19.27
C SER A 299 23.86 11.77 18.81
N ILE A 300 23.79 11.56 17.49
CA ILE A 300 23.76 10.20 16.92
C ILE A 300 24.99 9.37 17.35
N ASN A 301 26.11 10.01 17.64
CA ASN A 301 27.34 9.34 18.11
C ASN A 301 27.16 8.67 19.49
N GLU A 302 26.15 9.09 20.24
CA GLU A 302 25.81 8.51 21.54
C GLU A 302 24.94 7.24 21.45
N ILE A 303 24.44 6.93 20.25
CA ILE A 303 23.70 5.67 20.03
C ILE A 303 24.59 4.48 20.40
N ARG A 304 24.06 3.61 21.24
CA ARG A 304 24.66 2.33 21.66
C ARG A 304 23.58 1.25 21.57
N LYS A 305 24.00 0.00 21.36
CA LYS A 305 23.08 -1.14 21.43
C LYS A 305 22.60 -1.29 22.88
N ASP A 306 21.32 -1.06 23.10
CA ASP A 306 20.62 -1.23 24.37
C ASP A 306 19.36 -2.08 24.16
N LYS A 307 19.28 -3.24 24.81
CA LYS A 307 18.12 -4.14 24.73
C LYS A 307 16.82 -3.50 25.25
N LYS A 308 16.93 -2.42 26.05
CA LYS A 308 15.80 -1.68 26.62
C LYS A 308 15.37 -0.49 25.76
N GLU A 309 16.00 -0.28 24.61
CA GLU A 309 15.70 0.82 23.69
C GLU A 309 15.26 0.30 22.33
N PHE A 310 14.38 1.04 21.66
CA PHE A 310 14.00 0.85 20.26
C PHE A 310 13.97 2.19 19.54
N ILE A 311 14.60 2.28 18.38
CA ILE A 311 14.78 3.54 17.66
C ILE A 311 13.83 3.59 16.46
N LEU A 312 12.97 4.61 16.40
CA LEU A 312 12.17 4.95 15.23
C LEU A 312 12.95 5.96 14.38
N VAL A 313 13.26 5.61 13.13
CA VAL A 313 13.98 6.50 12.20
C VAL A 313 12.96 7.28 11.38
N LEU A 314 12.91 8.61 11.60
CA LEU A 314 11.97 9.55 10.99
C LEU A 314 12.64 10.40 9.88
N THR A 315 13.76 9.97 9.36
CA THR A 315 14.50 10.71 8.35
C THR A 315 14.16 10.16 6.97
N GLY A 316 13.32 10.88 6.21
CA GLY A 316 12.93 10.55 4.86
C GLY A 316 13.74 11.26 3.77
N SER A 317 14.90 11.87 4.08
CA SER A 317 15.76 12.48 3.06
C SER A 317 16.38 11.41 2.16
N ARG A 318 16.35 11.68 0.86
CA ARG A 318 16.88 10.76 -0.17
C ARG A 318 18.36 10.47 0.07
N GLY A 319 18.72 9.18 -0.02
CA GLY A 319 20.10 8.71 0.21
C GLY A 319 20.50 8.59 1.69
N ALA A 320 19.73 9.15 2.60
CA ALA A 320 20.06 9.07 4.03
C ALA A 320 19.77 7.68 4.63
N LYS A 321 18.83 6.92 4.05
CA LYS A 321 18.41 5.62 4.58
C LYS A 321 19.57 4.63 4.58
N GLU A 322 20.27 4.48 3.48
CA GLU A 322 21.40 3.58 3.34
C GLU A 322 22.55 3.95 4.30
N GLU A 323 22.81 5.26 4.43
CA GLU A 323 23.84 5.77 5.36
C GLU A 323 23.45 5.51 6.83
N ILE A 324 22.19 5.78 7.19
CA ILE A 324 21.68 5.53 8.55
C ILE A 324 21.69 4.04 8.84
N GLN A 325 21.26 3.19 7.90
CA GLN A 325 21.28 1.74 8.06
C GLN A 325 22.71 1.24 8.26
N LYS A 326 23.67 1.70 7.45
CA LYS A 326 25.09 1.37 7.58
C LYS A 326 25.63 1.81 8.93
N PHE A 327 25.29 3.02 9.38
CA PHE A 327 25.70 3.55 10.68
C PHE A 327 25.15 2.70 11.83
N LEU A 328 23.86 2.40 11.85
CA LEU A 328 23.22 1.62 12.90
C LEU A 328 23.75 0.17 12.92
N THR A 329 23.91 -0.45 11.75
CA THR A 329 24.51 -1.78 11.63
C THR A 329 25.96 -1.78 12.15
N GLY A 330 26.74 -0.74 11.85
CA GLY A 330 28.10 -0.57 12.39
C GLY A 330 28.16 -0.41 13.92
N LYS A 331 27.06 0.03 14.54
CA LYS A 331 26.87 0.04 16.01
C LYS A 331 26.33 -1.29 16.56
N GLY A 332 26.13 -2.31 15.72
CA GLY A 332 25.62 -3.63 16.09
C GLY A 332 24.10 -3.68 16.27
N LEU A 333 23.35 -2.67 15.79
CA LEU A 333 21.89 -2.68 15.80
C LEU A 333 21.32 -3.36 14.57
N SER A 334 20.16 -4.03 14.72
CA SER A 334 19.50 -4.80 13.67
C SER A 334 18.11 -4.22 13.37
N LEU A 335 17.81 -4.06 12.07
CA LEU A 335 16.49 -3.63 11.58
C LEU A 335 15.40 -4.61 12.07
N GLY A 336 14.27 -4.07 12.52
CA GLY A 336 13.14 -4.83 13.05
C GLY A 336 13.29 -5.29 14.50
N THR A 337 14.51 -5.31 15.05
CA THR A 337 14.81 -5.72 16.44
C THR A 337 15.18 -4.56 17.34
N ASP A 338 16.04 -3.68 16.84
CA ASP A 338 16.60 -2.55 17.59
C ASP A 338 16.13 -1.20 17.01
N TYR A 339 15.76 -1.16 15.73
CA TYR A 339 15.24 0.04 15.07
C TYR A 339 14.29 -0.29 13.90
N LEU A 340 13.52 0.72 13.47
CA LEU A 340 12.64 0.66 12.32
C LEU A 340 12.63 2.00 11.58
N PHE A 341 12.60 1.96 10.25
CA PHE A 341 12.31 3.14 9.42
C PHE A 341 10.80 3.36 9.35
N ILE A 342 10.37 4.62 9.49
CA ILE A 342 8.95 5.00 9.43
C ILE A 342 8.70 6.24 8.53
N ALA A 343 9.74 6.70 7.81
CA ALA A 343 9.69 7.78 6.82
C ALA A 343 10.56 7.45 5.62
#